data_b96c187e094d8efd4658642036194042
#
_entry.id   b96c187e094d8efd4658642036194042
#
_cell.length_a   1.000
_cell.length_b   1.000
_cell.length_c   1.000
_cell.angle_alpha   90.00
_cell.angle_beta   90.00
_cell.angle_gamma   90.00
#
_symmetry.space_group_name_H-M   'P 1'
#
loop_
_entity.id
_entity.type
_entity.pdbx_description
1 polymer ?
#
loop_
_entity_poly.entity_id
_entity_poly.type
_entity_poly.pdbx_seq_one_letter_code
_entity_poly.pdbx_strand_id
1 'polypeptide(L)'
;RQLNLNEIQFDITDNQIITTIKKALENKNIHQQMFALDLIKNMNLIKWTSKLNSMLKSEDDEIKKQILLLAYEKNNFIDSDLLLDLSKQDDQIGAIAVSLFDKSTIAKNLNNLSDQLFSTNPHKIASTAVAILKHDPEHTKAKVILNNFLDIKEESTTAIALDYLKNSTSLLPEKTLIDLLNHTSIEISKSALNVAGNRLQTKYIPAIISNLQNIKCAQNARKVLKLYSQELVLPKLISQLKDIRSNDKLKIGIIRCMAEYNQSIVIDIYKEFLNVENLVISSAISESLLKIAKKKEYEYDYESNFYNYIKEYTDQYFRFYCFEKLAESNQDSELIIDQINFEKRKLLYIILKLITLTIPNSPIDSHIKSLINKEDKDLPYILEFFDSSFSRESRKLLMPI
;
A
#
# COMPACT_ATOMS: atom_id res chain seq x y z
N ARG A 1 -11.67 -3.85 -16.47
CA ARG A 1 -10.95 -4.93 -15.74
C ARG A 1 -9.48 -4.57 -15.74
N GLN A 2 -8.96 -3.97 -14.68
CA GLN A 2 -7.51 -3.94 -14.43
C GLN A 2 -7.10 -5.35 -14.01
N LEU A 3 -6.34 -6.03 -14.86
CA LEU A 3 -5.66 -7.27 -14.52
C LEU A 3 -4.66 -6.98 -13.40
N ASN A 4 -4.82 -7.64 -12.26
CA ASN A 4 -3.91 -7.52 -11.13
C ASN A 4 -2.67 -8.39 -11.43
N LEU A 5 -1.69 -7.81 -12.13
CA LEU A 5 -0.48 -8.49 -12.61
C LEU A 5 0.42 -9.03 -11.48
N ASN A 6 0.16 -8.65 -10.23
CA ASN A 6 0.90 -9.15 -9.07
C ASN A 6 0.51 -10.59 -8.65
N GLU A 7 -0.56 -11.16 -9.21
CA GLU A 7 -1.04 -12.51 -8.89
C GLU A 7 -0.69 -13.55 -9.97
N ILE A 8 -0.15 -13.12 -11.12
CA ILE A 8 0.27 -14.03 -12.17
C ILE A 8 1.75 -14.34 -11.96
N GLN A 9 2.08 -15.45 -11.34
CA GLN A 9 3.42 -16.03 -11.39
C GLN A 9 3.64 -16.55 -12.82
N PHE A 10 4.19 -15.70 -13.68
CA PHE A 10 4.74 -16.17 -14.95
C PHE A 10 5.98 -17.02 -14.64
N ASP A 11 6.12 -18.16 -15.28
CA ASP A 11 7.40 -18.87 -15.31
C ASP A 11 8.38 -18.01 -16.14
N ILE A 12 9.15 -17.19 -15.43
CA ILE A 12 10.04 -16.13 -15.96
C ILE A 12 11.21 -16.74 -16.76
N THR A 13 11.33 -18.06 -16.80
CA THR A 13 12.34 -18.81 -17.56
C THR A 13 11.91 -19.16 -18.99
N ASP A 14 10.62 -18.96 -19.33
CA ASP A 14 10.10 -19.27 -20.66
C ASP A 14 10.69 -18.35 -21.72
N ASN A 15 11.40 -18.93 -22.68
CA ASN A 15 12.01 -18.22 -23.82
C ASN A 15 10.98 -17.47 -24.68
N GLN A 16 9.72 -17.90 -24.71
CA GLN A 16 8.66 -17.20 -25.43
C GLN A 16 8.29 -15.90 -24.74
N ILE A 17 8.22 -15.88 -23.40
CA ILE A 17 7.97 -14.66 -22.62
C ILE A 17 9.10 -13.66 -22.80
N ILE A 18 10.36 -14.11 -22.72
CA ILE A 18 11.54 -13.26 -22.93
C ILE A 18 11.49 -12.64 -24.34
N THR A 19 11.18 -13.42 -25.35
CA THR A 19 11.07 -12.95 -26.74
C THR A 19 9.95 -11.92 -26.91
N THR A 20 8.80 -12.15 -26.27
CA THR A 20 7.65 -11.22 -26.30
C THR A 20 8.00 -9.90 -25.64
N ILE A 21 8.66 -9.92 -24.49
CA ILE A 21 9.13 -8.70 -23.79
C ILE A 21 10.14 -7.94 -24.64
N LYS A 22 11.10 -8.63 -25.29
CA LYS A 22 12.05 -7.99 -26.21
C LYS A 22 11.35 -7.26 -27.36
N LYS A 23 10.35 -7.92 -28.01
CA LYS A 23 9.55 -7.29 -29.07
C LYS A 23 8.74 -6.10 -28.54
N ALA A 24 8.20 -6.17 -27.33
CA ALA A 24 7.48 -5.06 -26.71
C ALA A 24 8.39 -3.87 -26.40
N LEU A 25 9.65 -4.09 -25.98
CA LEU A 25 10.66 -3.04 -25.80
C LEU A 25 11.12 -2.42 -27.13
N GLU A 26 11.01 -3.14 -28.24
CA GLU A 26 11.34 -2.65 -29.58
C GLU A 26 10.18 -1.95 -30.27
N ASN A 27 8.99 -2.03 -29.71
CA ASN A 27 7.80 -1.37 -30.25
C ASN A 27 7.90 0.15 -30.08
N LYS A 28 7.41 0.91 -31.08
CA LYS A 28 7.32 2.38 -31.00
C LYS A 28 6.21 2.88 -30.06
N ASN A 29 5.36 2.01 -29.53
CA ASN A 29 4.29 2.37 -28.61
C ASN A 29 4.82 2.47 -27.19
N ILE A 30 4.83 3.69 -26.64
CA ILE A 30 5.30 3.98 -25.27
C ILE A 30 4.61 3.13 -24.21
N HIS A 31 3.29 2.91 -24.33
CA HIS A 31 2.56 2.08 -23.37
C HIS A 31 3.02 0.62 -23.36
N GLN A 32 3.39 0.07 -24.51
CA GLN A 32 3.92 -1.29 -24.59
C GLN A 32 5.34 -1.37 -24.02
N GLN A 33 6.17 -0.37 -24.25
CA GLN A 33 7.50 -0.28 -23.65
C GLN A 33 7.41 -0.15 -22.12
N MET A 34 6.53 0.73 -21.60
CA MET A 34 6.29 0.90 -20.17
C MET A 34 5.83 -0.40 -19.51
N PHE A 35 4.86 -1.09 -20.14
CA PHE A 35 4.40 -2.39 -19.66
C PHE A 35 5.55 -3.44 -19.63
N ALA A 36 6.38 -3.47 -20.67
CA ALA A 36 7.53 -4.37 -20.71
C ALA A 36 8.57 -4.02 -19.62
N LEU A 37 8.82 -2.74 -19.34
CA LEU A 37 9.69 -2.29 -18.23
C LEU A 37 9.14 -2.73 -16.87
N ASP A 38 7.83 -2.64 -16.63
CA ASP A 38 7.19 -3.12 -15.39
C ASP A 38 7.37 -4.64 -15.21
N LEU A 39 7.28 -5.43 -16.29
CA LEU A 39 7.54 -6.86 -16.24
C LEU A 39 9.00 -7.16 -15.90
N ILE A 40 9.95 -6.46 -16.53
CA ILE A 40 11.39 -6.64 -16.32
C ILE A 40 11.78 -6.29 -14.89
N LYS A 41 11.10 -5.37 -14.22
CA LYS A 41 11.35 -4.99 -12.84
C LYS A 41 11.46 -6.18 -11.88
N ASN A 42 10.72 -7.26 -12.16
CA ASN A 42 10.71 -8.48 -11.35
C ASN A 42 11.65 -9.58 -11.88
N MET A 43 12.44 -9.28 -12.93
CA MET A 43 13.37 -10.21 -13.56
C MET A 43 14.83 -9.91 -13.20
N ASN A 44 15.73 -10.80 -13.63
CA ASN A 44 17.19 -10.55 -13.56
C ASN A 44 17.60 -9.52 -14.63
N LEU A 45 17.93 -8.31 -14.17
CA LEU A 45 18.26 -7.17 -15.05
C LEU A 45 19.56 -7.34 -15.85
N ILE A 46 20.49 -8.20 -15.43
CA ILE A 46 21.77 -8.42 -16.12
C ILE A 46 21.55 -8.78 -17.61
N LYS A 47 20.53 -9.59 -17.90
CA LYS A 47 20.22 -9.99 -19.28
C LYS A 47 19.64 -8.85 -20.13
N TRP A 48 19.21 -7.76 -19.53
CA TRP A 48 18.55 -6.63 -20.18
C TRP A 48 19.42 -5.39 -20.26
N THR A 49 20.56 -5.34 -19.57
CA THR A 49 21.46 -4.18 -19.45
C THR A 49 21.80 -3.53 -20.78
N SER A 50 22.26 -4.31 -21.76
CA SER A 50 22.64 -3.77 -23.08
C SER A 50 21.47 -3.13 -23.81
N LYS A 51 20.27 -3.74 -23.75
CA LYS A 51 19.06 -3.19 -24.37
C LYS A 51 18.60 -1.92 -23.66
N LEU A 52 18.55 -1.91 -22.33
CA LEU A 52 18.16 -0.75 -21.54
C LEU A 52 19.11 0.43 -21.73
N ASN A 53 20.45 0.19 -21.79
CA ASN A 53 21.44 1.23 -22.11
C ASN A 53 21.25 1.79 -23.53
N SER A 54 20.91 0.95 -24.53
CA SER A 54 20.60 1.42 -25.86
C SER A 54 19.38 2.31 -25.94
N MET A 55 18.33 1.98 -25.18
CA MET A 55 17.09 2.75 -25.12
C MET A 55 17.30 4.14 -24.50
N LEU A 56 18.18 4.27 -23.49
CA LEU A 56 18.54 5.56 -22.91
C LEU A 56 19.15 6.55 -23.91
N LYS A 57 19.71 6.08 -25.04
CA LYS A 57 20.29 6.94 -26.07
C LYS A 57 19.30 7.51 -27.07
N SER A 58 18.21 6.81 -27.32
CA SER A 58 17.31 7.06 -28.46
C SER A 58 15.83 7.19 -28.11
N GLU A 59 15.43 6.85 -26.88
CA GLU A 59 14.03 6.77 -26.52
C GLU A 59 13.49 8.08 -25.91
N ASP A 60 12.18 8.13 -25.79
CA ASP A 60 11.40 9.20 -25.17
C ASP A 60 11.83 9.45 -23.71
N ASP A 61 11.68 10.67 -23.23
CA ASP A 61 12.13 11.08 -21.90
C ASP A 61 11.38 10.35 -20.77
N GLU A 62 10.12 9.95 -20.98
CA GLU A 62 9.40 9.15 -20.00
C GLU A 62 9.98 7.74 -19.88
N ILE A 63 10.39 7.13 -21.00
CA ILE A 63 11.07 5.84 -21.03
C ILE A 63 12.45 5.95 -20.37
N LYS A 64 13.24 6.99 -20.69
CA LYS A 64 14.53 7.24 -20.03
C LYS A 64 14.37 7.34 -18.52
N LYS A 65 13.40 8.12 -18.07
CA LYS A 65 13.08 8.29 -16.65
C LYS A 65 12.75 6.96 -15.97
N GLN A 66 11.92 6.12 -16.59
CA GLN A 66 11.58 4.81 -16.03
C GLN A 66 12.77 3.87 -15.93
N ILE A 67 13.65 3.85 -16.94
CA ILE A 67 14.88 3.04 -16.93
C ILE A 67 15.83 3.53 -15.82
N LEU A 68 16.00 4.84 -15.68
CA LEU A 68 16.83 5.43 -14.62
C LEU A 68 16.26 5.13 -13.22
N LEU A 69 14.95 5.22 -13.04
CA LEU A 69 14.28 4.86 -11.78
C LEU A 69 14.44 3.36 -11.46
N LEU A 70 14.35 2.50 -12.48
CA LEU A 70 14.62 1.08 -12.32
C LEU A 70 16.06 0.81 -11.86
N ALA A 71 17.03 1.50 -12.43
CA ALA A 71 18.44 1.42 -12.01
C ALA A 71 18.63 1.96 -10.57
N TYR A 72 17.92 3.01 -10.21
CA TYR A 72 17.95 3.58 -8.86
C TYR A 72 17.36 2.62 -7.78
N GLU A 73 16.35 1.83 -8.14
CA GLU A 73 15.71 0.87 -7.24
C GLU A 73 16.47 -0.46 -7.10
N LYS A 74 17.18 -0.90 -8.17
CA LYS A 74 17.66 -2.28 -8.29
C LYS A 74 19.19 -2.46 -8.28
N ASN A 75 19.96 -1.48 -8.01
CA ASN A 75 21.40 -1.36 -8.25
C ASN A 75 21.72 -0.91 -9.67
N ASN A 76 22.55 0.12 -9.76
CA ASN A 76 22.92 0.74 -11.02
C ASN A 76 23.54 -0.28 -12.00
N PHE A 77 22.91 -0.42 -13.16
CA PHE A 77 23.36 -1.25 -14.29
C PHE A 77 23.70 -0.40 -15.52
N ILE A 78 23.68 0.93 -15.40
CA ILE A 78 23.86 1.87 -16.50
C ILE A 78 25.32 2.22 -16.62
N ASP A 79 25.80 2.36 -17.87
CA ASP A 79 27.18 2.72 -18.19
C ASP A 79 27.51 4.12 -17.64
N SER A 80 28.67 4.28 -17.01
CA SER A 80 29.12 5.52 -16.36
C SER A 80 29.18 6.70 -17.32
N ASP A 81 29.66 6.49 -18.56
CA ASP A 81 29.74 7.54 -19.57
C ASP A 81 28.33 8.03 -19.98
N LEU A 82 27.40 7.11 -20.10
CA LEU A 82 26.02 7.46 -20.41
C LEU A 82 25.34 8.24 -19.27
N LEU A 83 25.60 7.85 -18.00
CA LEU A 83 25.15 8.61 -16.84
C LEU A 83 25.74 10.02 -16.81
N LEU A 84 27.04 10.17 -17.16
CA LEU A 84 27.69 11.48 -17.23
C LEU A 84 27.06 12.37 -18.30
N ASP A 85 26.72 11.83 -19.46
CA ASP A 85 26.07 12.59 -20.53
C ASP A 85 24.62 13.00 -20.11
N LEU A 86 23.85 12.10 -19.57
CA LEU A 86 22.49 12.39 -19.07
C LEU A 86 22.52 13.40 -17.92
N SER A 87 23.54 13.34 -17.06
CA SER A 87 23.69 14.26 -15.93
C SER A 87 23.91 15.73 -16.31
N LYS A 88 24.21 16.02 -17.55
CA LYS A 88 24.36 17.40 -18.06
C LYS A 88 23.01 18.10 -18.26
N GLN A 89 21.90 17.34 -18.37
CA GLN A 89 20.56 17.87 -18.52
C GLN A 89 20.10 18.56 -17.22
N ASP A 90 19.50 19.74 -17.34
CA ASP A 90 18.97 20.49 -16.18
C ASP A 90 17.48 20.17 -15.95
N ASP A 91 17.17 18.89 -15.84
CA ASP A 91 15.84 18.34 -15.65
C ASP A 91 15.84 17.17 -14.66
N GLN A 92 14.71 16.48 -14.56
CA GLN A 92 14.57 15.32 -13.69
C GLN A 92 15.40 14.12 -14.15
N ILE A 93 15.64 13.96 -15.46
CA ILE A 93 16.47 12.89 -16.01
C ILE A 93 17.91 13.07 -15.53
N GLY A 94 18.46 14.28 -15.71
CA GLY A 94 19.78 14.63 -15.22
C GLY A 94 19.93 14.49 -13.71
N ALA A 95 18.87 14.82 -12.95
CA ALA A 95 18.86 14.66 -11.51
C ALA A 95 18.94 13.19 -11.07
N ILE A 96 18.16 12.30 -11.70
CA ILE A 96 18.20 10.86 -11.40
C ILE A 96 19.55 10.28 -11.82
N ALA A 97 20.11 10.69 -12.97
CA ALA A 97 21.43 10.25 -13.42
C ALA A 97 22.53 10.59 -12.40
N VAL A 98 22.53 11.81 -11.84
CA VAL A 98 23.45 12.20 -10.75
C VAL A 98 23.29 11.32 -9.51
N SER A 99 22.07 10.96 -9.15
CA SER A 99 21.80 10.12 -7.96
C SER A 99 22.36 8.70 -8.09
N LEU A 100 22.61 8.24 -9.32
CA LEU A 100 23.19 6.93 -9.64
C LEU A 100 24.72 6.91 -9.66
N PHE A 101 25.39 8.05 -9.53
CA PHE A 101 26.84 8.10 -9.50
C PHE A 101 27.42 7.31 -8.33
N ASP A 102 28.45 6.54 -8.62
CA ASP A 102 29.31 5.93 -7.61
C ASP A 102 30.28 6.95 -7.00
N LYS A 103 30.94 6.58 -5.91
CA LYS A 103 31.88 7.46 -5.21
C LYS A 103 33.02 7.91 -6.11
N SER A 104 33.51 7.08 -7.04
CA SER A 104 34.61 7.40 -7.91
C SER A 104 34.23 8.44 -8.97
N THR A 105 33.03 8.30 -9.54
CA THR A 105 32.47 9.25 -10.49
C THR A 105 32.17 10.60 -9.82
N ILE A 106 31.67 10.62 -8.59
CA ILE A 106 31.46 11.85 -7.83
C ILE A 106 32.82 12.57 -7.61
N ALA A 107 33.82 11.84 -7.11
CA ALA A 107 35.18 12.42 -6.86
C ALA A 107 35.77 13.07 -8.08
N LYS A 108 35.71 12.40 -9.26
CA LYS A 108 36.23 12.93 -10.51
C LYS A 108 35.48 14.16 -11.04
N ASN A 109 34.21 14.31 -10.68
CA ASN A 109 33.33 15.36 -11.21
C ASN A 109 32.91 16.38 -10.15
N LEU A 110 33.58 16.47 -9.00
CA LEU A 110 33.18 17.27 -7.87
C LEU A 110 32.99 18.76 -8.20
N ASN A 111 33.89 19.34 -9.01
CA ASN A 111 33.81 20.74 -9.43
C ASN A 111 32.51 20.97 -10.25
N ASN A 112 32.26 20.12 -11.22
CA ASN A 112 31.06 20.21 -12.08
C ASN A 112 29.76 20.02 -11.27
N LEU A 113 29.75 19.09 -10.33
CA LEU A 113 28.63 18.90 -9.39
C LEU A 113 28.47 20.13 -8.49
N SER A 114 29.53 20.77 -8.04
CA SER A 114 29.45 21.99 -7.24
C SER A 114 28.80 23.15 -8.00
N ASP A 115 29.01 23.25 -9.30
CA ASP A 115 28.34 24.23 -10.17
C ASP A 115 26.84 23.90 -10.34
N GLN A 116 26.49 22.63 -10.38
CA GLN A 116 25.08 22.17 -10.48
C GLN A 116 24.24 22.45 -9.21
N LEU A 117 24.88 22.74 -8.06
CA LEU A 117 24.17 23.22 -6.88
C LEU A 117 23.46 24.56 -7.08
N PHE A 118 23.81 25.31 -8.13
CA PHE A 118 23.19 26.59 -8.49
C PHE A 118 22.17 26.46 -9.64
N SER A 119 21.77 25.24 -9.99
CA SER A 119 20.68 25.00 -10.97
C SER A 119 19.38 25.69 -10.53
N THR A 120 18.50 25.95 -11.47
CA THR A 120 17.12 26.42 -11.21
C THR A 120 16.15 25.27 -10.92
N ASN A 121 16.55 24.03 -11.24
CA ASN A 121 15.71 22.84 -11.07
C ASN A 121 15.90 22.22 -9.69
N PRO A 122 14.85 22.18 -8.83
CA PRO A 122 14.95 21.66 -7.46
C PRO A 122 15.36 20.18 -7.41
N HIS A 123 14.97 19.36 -8.37
CA HIS A 123 15.41 17.97 -8.47
C HIS A 123 16.92 17.88 -8.66
N LYS A 124 17.46 18.73 -9.54
CA LYS A 124 18.89 18.77 -9.82
C LYS A 124 19.69 19.20 -8.60
N ILE A 125 19.25 20.26 -7.93
CA ILE A 125 19.88 20.77 -6.72
C ILE A 125 19.92 19.68 -5.64
N ALA A 126 18.74 19.06 -5.36
CA ALA A 126 18.61 18.06 -4.30
C ALA A 126 19.48 16.81 -4.58
N SER A 127 19.40 16.26 -5.80
CA SER A 127 20.17 15.08 -6.18
C SER A 127 21.70 15.34 -6.12
N THR A 128 22.12 16.51 -6.58
CA THR A 128 23.53 16.93 -6.56
C THR A 128 24.03 17.14 -5.11
N ALA A 129 23.25 17.79 -4.26
CA ALA A 129 23.62 17.96 -2.86
C ALA A 129 23.78 16.61 -2.14
N VAL A 130 22.85 15.68 -2.36
CA VAL A 130 22.92 14.33 -1.80
C VAL A 130 24.13 13.57 -2.36
N ALA A 131 24.42 13.66 -3.67
CA ALA A 131 25.59 13.00 -4.29
C ALA A 131 26.90 13.52 -3.68
N ILE A 132 27.07 14.85 -3.58
CA ILE A 132 28.27 15.46 -2.97
C ILE A 132 28.43 14.99 -1.52
N LEU A 133 27.35 15.00 -0.71
CA LEU A 133 27.40 14.60 0.71
C LEU A 133 27.65 13.09 0.89
N LYS A 134 27.35 12.25 -0.09
CA LYS A 134 27.79 10.83 -0.08
C LYS A 134 29.30 10.68 -0.14
N HIS A 135 29.97 11.59 -0.81
CA HIS A 135 31.43 11.57 -0.98
C HIS A 135 32.12 12.36 0.15
N ASP A 136 31.67 13.57 0.40
CA ASP A 136 32.17 14.48 1.43
C ASP A 136 31.02 14.93 2.35
N PRO A 137 30.78 14.23 3.48
CA PRO A 137 29.73 14.56 4.44
C PRO A 137 29.88 15.95 5.07
N GLU A 138 31.07 16.54 5.04
CA GLU A 138 31.36 17.87 5.63
C GLU A 138 31.29 19.01 4.61
N HIS A 139 30.93 18.74 3.36
CA HIS A 139 30.80 19.76 2.33
C HIS A 139 29.75 20.82 2.70
N THR A 140 30.20 21.99 3.13
CA THR A 140 29.38 23.03 3.79
C THR A 140 28.21 23.51 2.93
N LYS A 141 28.45 23.82 1.62
CA LYS A 141 27.39 24.33 0.73
C LYS A 141 26.29 23.29 0.51
N ALA A 142 26.65 22.04 0.20
CA ALA A 142 25.68 20.98 0.00
C ALA A 142 24.86 20.68 1.25
N LYS A 143 25.49 20.75 2.44
CA LYS A 143 24.85 20.59 3.74
C LYS A 143 23.80 21.68 4.02
N VAL A 144 24.14 22.94 3.76
CA VAL A 144 23.21 24.07 3.90
C VAL A 144 22.03 23.93 2.94
N ILE A 145 22.28 23.58 1.67
CA ILE A 145 21.24 23.40 0.66
C ILE A 145 20.30 22.25 1.08
N LEU A 146 20.83 21.09 1.45
CA LEU A 146 20.00 19.97 1.87
C LEU A 146 19.16 20.29 3.12
N ASN A 147 19.74 20.98 4.10
CA ASN A 147 19.02 21.43 5.29
C ASN A 147 17.88 22.40 4.95
N ASN A 148 18.09 23.32 3.99
CA ASN A 148 17.05 24.23 3.53
C ASN A 148 15.90 23.47 2.84
N PHE A 149 16.19 22.42 2.08
CA PHE A 149 15.17 21.55 1.48
C PHE A 149 14.38 20.75 2.54
N LEU A 150 15.01 20.42 3.65
CA LEU A 150 14.38 19.69 4.76
C LEU A 150 13.69 20.61 5.78
N ASP A 151 13.88 21.94 5.67
CA ASP A 151 13.19 22.95 6.49
C ASP A 151 11.78 23.18 5.89
N ILE A 152 10.85 22.42 6.33
CA ILE A 152 9.42 22.16 5.98
C ILE A 152 8.60 23.39 5.45
N LYS A 153 9.23 24.48 5.04
CA LYS A 153 8.56 25.68 4.52
C LYS A 153 7.90 25.48 3.16
N GLU A 154 8.49 24.60 2.35
CA GLU A 154 7.95 24.24 1.03
C GLU A 154 7.82 22.72 0.91
N GLU A 155 6.59 22.21 0.98
CA GLU A 155 6.32 20.77 0.99
C GLU A 155 6.88 20.02 -0.24
N SER A 156 6.83 20.67 -1.41
CA SER A 156 7.31 20.06 -2.67
C SER A 156 8.83 19.83 -2.64
N THR A 157 9.60 20.79 -2.17
CA THR A 157 11.07 20.69 -2.10
C THR A 157 11.52 19.67 -1.08
N THR A 158 10.83 19.59 0.07
CA THR A 158 11.09 18.56 1.10
C THR A 158 10.84 17.15 0.57
N ALA A 159 9.73 16.92 -0.13
CA ALA A 159 9.44 15.63 -0.75
C ALA A 159 10.49 15.23 -1.79
N ILE A 160 10.93 16.18 -2.65
CA ILE A 160 11.99 15.97 -3.62
C ILE A 160 13.31 15.55 -2.94
N ALA A 161 13.72 16.25 -1.87
CA ALA A 161 14.96 15.90 -1.14
C ALA A 161 14.89 14.50 -0.55
N LEU A 162 13.74 14.10 0.02
CA LEU A 162 13.52 12.77 0.58
C LEU A 162 13.62 11.66 -0.48
N ASP A 163 13.15 11.90 -1.69
CA ASP A 163 13.21 10.91 -2.77
C ASP A 163 14.67 10.59 -3.16
N TYR A 164 15.57 11.58 -3.15
CA TYR A 164 17.00 11.35 -3.37
C TYR A 164 17.74 10.84 -2.14
N LEU A 165 17.26 11.11 -0.92
CA LEU A 165 17.79 10.58 0.33
C LEU A 165 17.44 9.10 0.56
N LYS A 166 16.49 8.54 -0.17
CA LYS A 166 16.04 7.16 -0.04
C LYS A 166 17.20 6.14 -0.02
N ASN A 167 18.22 6.33 -0.88
CA ASN A 167 19.40 5.46 -0.96
C ASN A 167 20.62 6.01 -0.18
N SER A 168 20.43 7.11 0.55
CA SER A 168 21.49 7.79 1.34
C SER A 168 20.99 8.18 2.72
N THR A 169 20.29 7.24 3.34
CA THR A 169 19.54 7.45 4.56
C THR A 169 20.39 7.95 5.74
N SER A 170 21.71 7.69 5.75
CA SER A 170 22.63 8.18 6.80
C SER A 170 22.77 9.71 6.82
N LEU A 171 22.46 10.39 5.71
CA LEU A 171 22.54 11.86 5.63
C LEU A 171 21.34 12.55 6.30
N LEU A 172 20.25 11.83 6.61
CA LEU A 172 19.09 12.40 7.25
C LEU A 172 19.13 12.13 8.76
N PRO A 173 19.08 13.18 9.64
CA PRO A 173 19.01 12.98 11.07
C PRO A 173 17.78 12.19 11.49
N GLU A 174 17.93 11.34 12.51
CA GLU A 174 16.86 10.44 12.96
C GLU A 174 15.60 11.18 13.44
N LYS A 175 15.79 12.24 14.22
CA LYS A 175 14.71 13.08 14.73
C LYS A 175 13.94 13.71 13.57
N THR A 176 14.66 14.26 12.58
CA THR A 176 14.06 14.86 11.39
C THR A 176 13.20 13.85 10.63
N LEU A 177 13.66 12.59 10.47
CA LEU A 177 12.87 11.56 9.80
C LEU A 177 11.58 11.24 10.57
N ILE A 178 11.62 11.18 11.91
CA ILE A 178 10.42 10.96 12.73
C ILE A 178 9.43 12.13 12.58
N ASP A 179 9.92 13.38 12.59
CA ASP A 179 9.10 14.56 12.40
C ASP A 179 8.43 14.55 11.01
N LEU A 180 9.17 14.17 9.96
CA LEU A 180 8.67 14.06 8.58
C LEU A 180 7.68 12.89 8.41
N LEU A 181 7.86 11.77 9.11
CA LEU A 181 6.89 10.66 9.13
C LEU A 181 5.55 11.09 9.75
N ASN A 182 5.57 12.01 10.72
CA ASN A 182 4.37 12.53 11.38
C ASN A 182 3.84 13.82 10.73
N HIS A 183 4.39 14.23 9.59
CA HIS A 183 3.98 15.44 8.91
C HIS A 183 2.55 15.35 8.34
N THR A 184 1.83 16.47 8.27
CA THR A 184 0.45 16.54 7.77
C THR A 184 0.36 16.37 6.26
N SER A 185 1.39 16.75 5.50
CA SER A 185 1.48 16.57 4.06
C SER A 185 1.64 15.10 3.69
N ILE A 186 0.77 14.64 2.78
CA ILE A 186 0.76 13.27 2.28
C ILE A 186 2.02 12.96 1.48
N GLU A 187 2.50 13.92 0.70
CA GLU A 187 3.70 13.75 -0.15
C GLU A 187 4.94 13.56 0.70
N ILE A 188 5.14 14.43 1.70
CA ILE A 188 6.25 14.32 2.65
C ILE A 188 6.19 12.98 3.38
N SER A 189 5.02 12.62 3.95
CA SER A 189 4.88 11.38 4.70
C SER A 189 5.16 10.14 3.84
N LYS A 190 4.73 10.12 2.56
CA LYS A 190 5.03 9.02 1.63
C LYS A 190 6.53 8.90 1.34
N SER A 191 7.20 10.01 1.03
CA SER A 191 8.64 10.01 0.77
C SER A 191 9.43 9.65 2.03
N ALA A 192 9.02 10.13 3.21
CA ALA A 192 9.59 9.74 4.50
C ALA A 192 9.42 8.25 4.82
N LEU A 193 8.26 7.66 4.49
CA LEU A 193 8.03 6.21 4.62
C LEU A 193 9.01 5.40 3.75
N ASN A 194 9.29 5.84 2.52
CA ASN A 194 10.27 5.19 1.66
C ASN A 194 11.68 5.23 2.27
N VAL A 195 12.08 6.37 2.85
CA VAL A 195 13.37 6.50 3.54
C VAL A 195 13.42 5.60 4.78
N ALA A 196 12.35 5.56 5.58
CA ALA A 196 12.26 4.69 6.76
C ALA A 196 12.32 3.20 6.40
N GLY A 197 11.71 2.81 5.27
CA GLY A 197 11.75 1.44 4.74
C GLY A 197 13.15 0.99 4.34
N ASN A 198 13.99 1.89 3.84
CA ASN A 198 15.39 1.57 3.52
C ASN A 198 16.31 1.58 4.76
N ARG A 199 15.93 2.27 5.83
CA ARG A 199 16.72 2.37 7.06
C ARG A 199 16.45 1.26 8.06
N LEU A 200 15.24 0.74 8.09
CA LEU A 200 14.76 -0.40 8.88
C LEU A 200 15.11 -0.34 10.38
N GLN A 201 15.00 0.83 11.01
CA GLN A 201 15.24 0.95 12.45
C GLN A 201 13.93 0.86 13.23
N THR A 202 13.91 0.06 14.30
CA THR A 202 12.72 -0.26 15.10
C THR A 202 12.03 0.96 15.73
N LYS A 203 12.79 2.03 15.97
CA LYS A 203 12.27 3.31 16.51
C LYS A 203 11.31 4.04 15.58
N TYR A 204 11.33 3.75 14.27
CA TYR A 204 10.38 4.35 13.31
C TYR A 204 9.03 3.65 13.28
N ILE A 205 8.93 2.43 13.82
CA ILE A 205 7.69 1.63 13.77
C ILE A 205 6.47 2.40 14.30
N PRO A 206 6.52 3.10 15.47
CA PRO A 206 5.36 3.86 15.95
C PRO A 206 4.89 4.95 14.97
N ALA A 207 5.82 5.73 14.39
CA ALA A 207 5.51 6.76 13.42
C ALA A 207 5.02 6.17 12.08
N ILE A 208 5.49 4.99 11.68
CA ILE A 208 4.98 4.27 10.50
C ILE A 208 3.56 3.77 10.77
N ILE A 209 3.27 3.24 11.96
CA ILE A 209 1.92 2.79 12.36
C ILE A 209 0.94 3.96 12.33
N SER A 210 1.31 5.14 12.82
CA SER A 210 0.43 6.31 12.79
C SER A 210 -0.01 6.70 11.37
N ASN A 211 0.81 6.41 10.35
CA ASN A 211 0.47 6.63 8.94
C ASN A 211 -0.61 5.68 8.40
N LEU A 212 -0.96 4.59 9.11
CA LEU A 212 -2.04 3.69 8.72
C LEU A 212 -3.42 4.35 8.78
N GLN A 213 -3.60 5.43 9.55
CA GLN A 213 -4.86 6.19 9.61
C GLN A 213 -5.16 6.98 8.33
N ASN A 214 -4.14 7.30 7.54
CA ASN A 214 -4.31 8.05 6.30
C ASN A 214 -4.42 7.09 5.11
N ILE A 215 -5.59 7.05 4.47
CA ILE A 215 -5.88 6.14 3.34
C ILE A 215 -4.82 6.26 2.24
N LYS A 216 -4.32 7.46 1.96
CA LYS A 216 -3.33 7.71 0.90
C LYS A 216 -1.92 7.25 1.26
N CYS A 217 -1.58 7.15 2.56
CA CYS A 217 -0.28 6.68 3.07
C CYS A 217 -0.33 5.21 3.53
N ALA A 218 -1.51 4.71 3.90
CA ALA A 218 -1.68 3.40 4.53
C ALA A 218 -1.07 2.23 3.73
N GLN A 219 -1.16 2.28 2.40
CA GLN A 219 -0.56 1.23 1.56
C GLN A 219 0.97 1.25 1.64
N ASN A 220 1.60 2.43 1.60
CA ASN A 220 3.05 2.58 1.75
C ASN A 220 3.49 2.17 3.16
N ALA A 221 2.77 2.61 4.19
CA ALA A 221 3.05 2.23 5.57
C ALA A 221 3.00 0.70 5.77
N ARG A 222 1.98 0.00 5.24
CA ARG A 222 1.90 -1.46 5.27
C ARG A 222 3.07 -2.12 4.54
N LYS A 223 3.45 -1.62 3.35
CA LYS A 223 4.62 -2.15 2.62
C LYS A 223 5.90 -2.02 3.45
N VAL A 224 6.10 -0.89 4.10
CA VAL A 224 7.29 -0.65 4.95
C VAL A 224 7.26 -1.50 6.20
N LEU A 225 6.11 -1.64 6.90
CA LEU A 225 5.97 -2.50 8.07
C LEU A 225 6.28 -3.98 7.76
N LYS A 226 5.96 -4.45 6.56
CA LYS A 226 6.30 -5.82 6.12
C LYS A 226 7.80 -6.09 5.96
N LEU A 227 8.63 -5.06 5.86
CA LEU A 227 10.08 -5.21 5.80
C LEU A 227 10.70 -5.52 7.16
N TYR A 228 9.99 -5.27 8.25
CA TYR A 228 10.39 -5.63 9.60
C TYR A 228 9.91 -7.04 9.95
N SER A 229 10.59 -7.71 10.90
CA SER A 229 10.13 -8.99 11.39
C SER A 229 8.79 -8.87 12.12
N GLN A 230 7.97 -9.90 12.03
CA GLN A 230 6.63 -9.96 12.63
C GLN A 230 6.70 -9.76 14.16
N GLU A 231 7.69 -10.33 14.81
CA GLU A 231 7.89 -10.27 16.26
C GLU A 231 8.11 -8.83 16.78
N LEU A 232 8.60 -7.93 15.92
CA LEU A 232 8.81 -6.53 16.27
C LEU A 232 7.56 -5.66 16.02
N VAL A 233 6.80 -6.00 14.99
CA VAL A 233 5.67 -5.15 14.51
C VAL A 233 4.36 -5.55 15.17
N LEU A 234 4.03 -6.85 15.20
CA LEU A 234 2.72 -7.33 15.62
C LEU A 234 2.36 -6.93 17.06
N PRO A 235 3.26 -7.03 18.06
CA PRO A 235 2.95 -6.57 19.42
C PRO A 235 2.63 -5.07 19.50
N LYS A 236 3.29 -4.24 18.68
CA LYS A 236 3.05 -2.79 18.64
C LYS A 236 1.72 -2.46 17.96
N LEU A 237 1.36 -3.19 16.90
CA LEU A 237 0.04 -3.08 16.26
C LEU A 237 -1.08 -3.46 17.24
N ILE A 238 -0.94 -4.58 17.95
CA ILE A 238 -1.90 -5.04 18.96
C ILE A 238 -2.05 -4.02 20.09
N SER A 239 -0.93 -3.53 20.63
CA SER A 239 -0.94 -2.51 21.68
C SER A 239 -1.67 -1.24 21.24
N GLN A 240 -1.42 -0.78 20.00
CA GLN A 240 -2.06 0.41 19.47
C GLN A 240 -3.54 0.18 19.13
N LEU A 241 -3.93 -1.04 18.72
CA LEU A 241 -5.32 -1.42 18.49
C LEU A 241 -6.13 -1.42 19.81
N LYS A 242 -5.52 -1.88 20.90
CA LYS A 242 -6.11 -1.91 22.25
C LYS A 242 -6.11 -0.53 22.94
N ASP A 243 -5.38 0.46 22.44
CA ASP A 243 -5.37 1.82 23.03
C ASP A 243 -6.72 2.51 22.76
N ILE A 244 -7.40 2.88 23.84
CA ILE A 244 -8.69 3.59 23.79
C ILE A 244 -8.58 4.94 23.08
N ARG A 245 -7.39 5.58 23.13
CA ARG A 245 -7.12 6.88 22.49
C ARG A 245 -6.97 6.77 20.97
N SER A 246 -6.78 5.57 20.43
CA SER A 246 -6.69 5.35 19.00
C SER A 246 -8.05 5.57 18.35
N ASN A 247 -8.10 6.46 17.33
CA ASN A 247 -9.31 6.69 16.57
C ASN A 247 -9.63 5.51 15.63
N ASP A 248 -10.89 5.42 15.17
CA ASP A 248 -11.34 4.32 14.31
C ASP A 248 -10.57 4.22 13.00
N LYS A 249 -10.14 5.36 12.40
CA LYS A 249 -9.35 5.34 11.16
C LYS A 249 -8.02 4.61 11.35
N LEU A 250 -7.34 4.86 12.47
CA LEU A 250 -6.10 4.17 12.82
C LEU A 250 -6.35 2.70 13.10
N LYS A 251 -7.39 2.37 13.88
CA LYS A 251 -7.76 0.98 14.18
C LYS A 251 -8.06 0.18 12.91
N ILE A 252 -8.83 0.74 11.97
CA ILE A 252 -9.10 0.12 10.66
C ILE A 252 -7.79 -0.10 9.88
N GLY A 253 -6.91 0.89 9.85
CA GLY A 253 -5.60 0.79 9.20
C GLY A 253 -4.75 -0.34 9.79
N ILE A 254 -4.73 -0.47 11.12
CA ILE A 254 -4.04 -1.53 11.88
C ILE A 254 -4.65 -2.90 11.57
N ILE A 255 -5.98 -3.06 11.63
CA ILE A 255 -6.68 -4.29 11.30
C ILE A 255 -6.29 -4.76 9.89
N ARG A 256 -6.38 -3.88 8.90
CA ARG A 256 -5.98 -4.20 7.52
C ARG A 256 -4.49 -4.54 7.37
N CYS A 257 -3.64 -3.99 8.23
CA CYS A 257 -2.21 -4.30 8.27
C CYS A 257 -1.97 -5.67 8.90
N MET A 258 -2.61 -5.98 10.02
CA MET A 258 -2.45 -7.24 10.74
C MET A 258 -2.84 -8.46 9.90
N ALA A 259 -3.81 -8.33 8.97
CA ALA A 259 -4.19 -9.39 8.03
C ALA A 259 -3.06 -9.89 7.11
N GLU A 260 -1.91 -9.22 7.10
CA GLU A 260 -0.72 -9.63 6.34
C GLU A 260 0.26 -10.51 7.14
N TYR A 261 0.06 -10.62 8.47
CA TYR A 261 0.94 -11.34 9.39
C TYR A 261 0.40 -12.73 9.77
N ASN A 262 0.95 -13.34 10.84
CA ASN A 262 0.55 -14.66 11.31
C ASN A 262 -0.95 -14.74 11.58
N GLN A 263 -1.58 -15.75 11.01
CA GLN A 263 -3.01 -15.82 10.86
C GLN A 263 -3.72 -16.23 12.16
N SER A 264 -3.23 -17.21 12.92
CA SER A 264 -3.90 -17.70 14.13
C SER A 264 -4.00 -16.62 15.22
N ILE A 265 -2.89 -15.99 15.57
CA ILE A 265 -2.83 -14.93 16.58
C ILE A 265 -3.72 -13.75 16.17
N VAL A 266 -3.70 -13.39 14.88
CA VAL A 266 -4.49 -12.26 14.36
C VAL A 266 -5.98 -12.55 14.43
N ILE A 267 -6.43 -13.79 14.12
CA ILE A 267 -7.83 -14.19 14.22
C ILE A 267 -8.31 -14.08 15.69
N ASP A 268 -7.52 -14.54 16.65
CA ASP A 268 -7.90 -14.47 18.07
C ASP A 268 -8.02 -13.03 18.56
N ILE A 269 -7.11 -12.15 18.15
CA ILE A 269 -7.21 -10.72 18.45
C ILE A 269 -8.45 -10.11 17.80
N TYR A 270 -8.78 -10.47 16.55
CA TYR A 270 -9.96 -9.94 15.89
C TYR A 270 -11.27 -10.31 16.59
N LYS A 271 -11.37 -11.52 17.16
CA LYS A 271 -12.53 -11.94 17.97
C LYS A 271 -12.77 -11.03 19.16
N GLU A 272 -11.71 -10.54 19.82
CA GLU A 272 -11.84 -9.61 20.95
C GLU A 272 -12.52 -8.27 20.56
N PHE A 273 -12.42 -7.87 19.28
CA PHE A 273 -12.95 -6.60 18.77
C PHE A 273 -14.24 -6.74 17.94
N LEU A 274 -14.69 -7.96 17.66
CA LEU A 274 -15.97 -8.19 17.02
C LEU A 274 -17.10 -7.93 18.03
N ASN A 275 -17.83 -6.83 17.86
CA ASN A 275 -19.00 -6.51 18.67
C ASN A 275 -20.01 -5.68 17.87
N VAL A 276 -21.24 -5.65 18.32
CA VAL A 276 -22.34 -4.91 17.70
C VAL A 276 -22.30 -3.40 17.97
N GLU A 277 -21.46 -2.96 18.91
CA GLU A 277 -21.38 -1.54 19.31
C GLU A 277 -20.59 -0.71 18.31
N ASN A 278 -19.56 -1.31 17.68
CA ASN A 278 -18.73 -0.64 16.67
C ASN A 278 -18.74 -1.38 15.33
N LEU A 279 -19.80 -1.16 14.54
CA LEU A 279 -19.98 -1.80 13.23
C LEU A 279 -18.90 -1.42 12.22
N VAL A 280 -18.24 -0.26 12.38
CA VAL A 280 -17.18 0.18 11.48
C VAL A 280 -15.93 -0.67 11.68
N ILE A 281 -15.55 -0.94 12.91
CA ILE A 281 -14.43 -1.83 13.25
C ILE A 281 -14.78 -3.28 12.86
N SER A 282 -15.99 -3.76 13.20
CA SER A 282 -16.43 -5.11 12.87
C SER A 282 -16.48 -5.37 11.36
N SER A 283 -16.84 -4.36 10.56
CA SER A 283 -16.77 -4.43 9.10
C SER A 283 -15.33 -4.60 8.59
N ALA A 284 -14.40 -3.81 9.12
CA ALA A 284 -12.99 -3.92 8.74
C ALA A 284 -12.38 -5.29 9.15
N ILE A 285 -12.79 -5.82 10.29
CA ILE A 285 -12.39 -7.16 10.76
C ILE A 285 -12.93 -8.24 9.83
N SER A 286 -14.22 -8.22 9.51
CA SER A 286 -14.84 -9.22 8.63
C SER A 286 -14.21 -9.25 7.24
N GLU A 287 -13.86 -8.08 6.65
CA GLU A 287 -13.09 -7.98 5.41
C GLU A 287 -11.69 -8.60 5.54
N SER A 288 -11.01 -8.32 6.66
CA SER A 288 -9.65 -8.81 6.92
C SER A 288 -9.60 -10.31 7.17
N LEU A 289 -10.60 -10.86 7.86
CA LEU A 289 -10.76 -12.30 8.05
C LEU A 289 -10.95 -13.02 6.71
N LEU A 290 -11.79 -12.49 5.82
CA LEU A 290 -11.94 -13.05 4.46
C LEU A 290 -10.64 -13.03 3.67
N LYS A 291 -9.85 -11.97 3.82
CA LYS A 291 -8.53 -11.89 3.19
C LYS A 291 -7.58 -12.97 3.72
N ILE A 292 -7.61 -13.23 5.03
CA ILE A 292 -6.84 -14.30 5.67
C ILE A 292 -7.30 -15.66 5.16
N ALA A 293 -8.60 -15.93 5.16
CA ALA A 293 -9.18 -17.20 4.74
C ALA A 293 -8.86 -17.54 3.26
N LYS A 294 -8.85 -16.53 2.38
CA LYS A 294 -8.51 -16.70 0.95
C LYS A 294 -7.05 -17.11 0.70
N LYS A 295 -6.13 -16.84 1.63
CA LYS A 295 -4.73 -17.27 1.49
C LYS A 295 -4.56 -18.78 1.61
N LYS A 296 -5.52 -19.50 2.22
CA LYS A 296 -5.51 -20.97 2.42
C LYS A 296 -4.25 -21.54 3.08
N GLU A 297 -3.49 -20.70 3.80
CA GLU A 297 -2.24 -21.10 4.45
C GLU A 297 -2.49 -21.80 5.80
N TYR A 298 -3.74 -21.83 6.26
CA TYR A 298 -4.11 -22.33 7.58
C TYR A 298 -5.52 -22.91 7.58
N GLU A 299 -5.65 -24.14 8.07
CA GLU A 299 -6.94 -24.77 8.34
C GLU A 299 -7.51 -24.20 9.64
N TYR A 300 -8.65 -23.55 9.57
CA TYR A 300 -9.34 -22.94 10.69
C TYR A 300 -10.83 -23.24 10.61
N ASP A 301 -11.41 -23.72 11.71
CA ASP A 301 -12.84 -23.94 11.80
C ASP A 301 -13.58 -22.62 12.01
N TYR A 302 -13.88 -21.95 10.90
CA TYR A 302 -14.59 -20.69 10.92
C TYR A 302 -16.05 -20.85 11.37
N GLU A 303 -16.71 -21.96 11.05
CA GLU A 303 -18.13 -22.16 11.39
C GLU A 303 -18.34 -22.16 12.90
N SER A 304 -17.70 -23.07 13.64
CA SER A 304 -17.82 -23.14 15.11
C SER A 304 -17.37 -21.85 15.80
N ASN A 305 -16.30 -21.22 15.31
CA ASN A 305 -15.72 -20.07 15.97
C ASN A 305 -16.48 -18.77 15.74
N PHE A 306 -17.22 -18.62 14.62
CA PHE A 306 -17.92 -17.37 14.30
C PHE A 306 -19.44 -17.47 14.38
N TYR A 307 -20.02 -18.65 14.62
CA TYR A 307 -21.47 -18.85 14.71
C TYR A 307 -22.14 -17.90 15.71
N ASN A 308 -21.60 -17.77 16.92
CA ASN A 308 -22.16 -16.89 17.95
C ASN A 308 -22.13 -15.42 17.55
N TYR A 309 -21.09 -14.96 16.89
CA TYR A 309 -21.00 -13.60 16.35
C TYR A 309 -22.05 -13.38 15.27
N ILE A 310 -22.18 -14.32 14.32
CA ILE A 310 -23.21 -14.24 13.27
C ILE A 310 -24.60 -14.13 13.90
N LYS A 311 -24.89 -14.94 14.93
CA LYS A 311 -26.14 -14.90 15.66
C LYS A 311 -26.37 -13.54 16.33
N GLU A 312 -25.40 -12.99 17.03
CA GLU A 312 -25.48 -11.69 17.69
C GLU A 312 -25.77 -10.55 16.71
N TYR A 313 -25.05 -10.51 15.57
CA TYR A 313 -25.31 -9.52 14.51
C TYR A 313 -26.68 -9.70 13.88
N THR A 314 -27.15 -10.94 13.73
CA THR A 314 -28.50 -11.25 13.20
C THR A 314 -29.59 -10.79 14.17
N ASP A 315 -29.43 -11.06 15.46
CA ASP A 315 -30.38 -10.59 16.49
C ASP A 315 -30.45 -9.06 16.50
N GLN A 316 -29.32 -8.38 16.35
CA GLN A 316 -29.27 -6.92 16.25
C GLN A 316 -29.92 -6.40 14.97
N TYR A 317 -29.74 -7.08 13.83
CA TYR A 317 -30.43 -6.74 12.58
C TYR A 317 -31.96 -6.79 12.74
N PHE A 318 -32.48 -7.84 13.38
CA PHE A 318 -33.94 -7.95 13.65
C PHE A 318 -34.44 -6.90 14.62
N ARG A 319 -33.67 -6.48 15.62
CA ARG A 319 -34.04 -5.33 16.47
C ARG A 319 -34.23 -4.06 15.65
N PHE A 320 -33.29 -3.76 14.75
CA PHE A 320 -33.41 -2.61 13.84
C PHE A 320 -34.58 -2.76 12.86
N TYR A 321 -34.87 -3.97 12.38
CA TYR A 321 -36.07 -4.23 11.57
C TYR A 321 -37.36 -3.93 12.33
N CYS A 322 -37.46 -4.34 13.59
CA CYS A 322 -38.60 -4.00 14.43
C CYS A 322 -38.71 -2.49 14.68
N PHE A 323 -37.59 -1.80 14.92
CA PHE A 323 -37.58 -0.34 15.06
C PHE A 323 -38.03 0.37 13.78
N GLU A 324 -37.63 -0.08 12.63
CA GLU A 324 -38.10 0.45 11.34
C GLU A 324 -39.60 0.34 11.20
N LYS A 325 -40.17 -0.83 11.50
CA LYS A 325 -41.62 -1.05 11.42
C LYS A 325 -42.41 -0.18 12.44
N LEU A 326 -41.88 0.04 13.62
CA LEU A 326 -42.45 0.96 14.60
C LEU A 326 -42.39 2.42 14.14
N ALA A 327 -41.26 2.84 13.59
CA ALA A 327 -41.04 4.19 13.05
C ALA A 327 -42.02 4.48 11.88
N GLU A 328 -42.15 3.53 10.95
CA GLU A 328 -43.09 3.60 9.83
C GLU A 328 -44.54 3.73 10.34
N SER A 329 -44.92 2.94 11.36
CA SER A 329 -46.29 2.97 11.93
C SER A 329 -46.62 4.25 12.68
N ASN A 330 -45.62 4.89 13.28
CA ASN A 330 -45.76 6.14 14.02
C ASN A 330 -45.58 7.39 13.17
N GLN A 331 -45.36 7.24 11.86
CA GLN A 331 -45.06 8.34 10.93
C GLN A 331 -43.87 9.20 11.40
N ASP A 332 -42.84 8.56 11.94
CA ASP A 332 -41.60 9.21 12.34
C ASP A 332 -40.91 9.87 11.15
N SER A 333 -39.96 10.76 11.44
CA SER A 333 -39.23 11.47 10.39
C SER A 333 -38.45 10.50 9.47
N GLU A 334 -38.46 10.78 8.19
CA GLU A 334 -37.72 10.03 7.16
C GLU A 334 -36.24 9.86 7.52
N LEU A 335 -35.64 10.87 8.19
CA LEU A 335 -34.26 10.81 8.69
C LEU A 335 -33.99 9.67 9.68
N ILE A 336 -34.95 9.37 10.56
CA ILE A 336 -34.86 8.26 11.53
C ILE A 336 -34.88 6.93 10.79
N ILE A 337 -35.81 6.78 9.85
CA ILE A 337 -35.93 5.57 9.01
C ILE A 337 -34.65 5.36 8.16
N ASP A 338 -34.11 6.43 7.57
CA ASP A 338 -32.88 6.37 6.81
C ASP A 338 -31.68 5.94 7.66
N GLN A 339 -31.57 6.45 8.90
CA GLN A 339 -30.52 6.04 9.82
C GLN A 339 -30.66 4.57 10.22
N ILE A 340 -31.86 4.09 10.52
CA ILE A 340 -32.11 2.68 10.81
C ILE A 340 -31.71 1.81 9.62
N ASN A 341 -32.09 2.19 8.41
CA ASN A 341 -31.73 1.48 7.19
C ASN A 341 -30.22 1.45 6.94
N PHE A 342 -29.52 2.53 7.25
CA PHE A 342 -28.08 2.60 7.15
C PHE A 342 -27.39 1.60 8.11
N GLU A 343 -27.82 1.53 9.36
CA GLU A 343 -27.26 0.57 10.32
C GLU A 343 -27.61 -0.89 9.95
N LYS A 344 -28.84 -1.15 9.48
CA LYS A 344 -29.22 -2.48 8.94
C LYS A 344 -28.32 -2.92 7.79
N ARG A 345 -28.01 -2.03 6.85
CA ARG A 345 -27.10 -2.36 5.73
C ARG A 345 -25.69 -2.71 6.19
N LYS A 346 -25.16 -2.02 7.21
CA LYS A 346 -23.88 -2.36 7.81
C LYS A 346 -23.91 -3.74 8.47
N LEU A 347 -24.93 -4.02 9.26
CA LEU A 347 -25.11 -5.32 9.90
C LEU A 347 -25.21 -6.44 8.86
N LEU A 348 -26.05 -6.27 7.84
CA LEU A 348 -26.17 -7.23 6.74
C LEU A 348 -24.82 -7.47 6.05
N TYR A 349 -24.05 -6.41 5.80
CA TYR A 349 -22.72 -6.53 5.23
C TYR A 349 -21.81 -7.41 6.09
N ILE A 350 -21.76 -7.18 7.41
CA ILE A 350 -20.91 -7.95 8.33
C ILE A 350 -21.39 -9.41 8.38
N ILE A 351 -22.69 -9.65 8.51
CA ILE A 351 -23.30 -10.97 8.53
C ILE A 351 -22.90 -11.76 7.27
N LEU A 352 -23.11 -11.19 6.09
CA LEU A 352 -22.76 -11.83 4.81
C LEU A 352 -21.27 -12.11 4.69
N LYS A 353 -20.40 -11.21 5.16
CA LYS A 353 -18.94 -11.42 5.19
C LYS A 353 -18.55 -12.57 6.12
N LEU A 354 -19.11 -12.62 7.33
CA LEU A 354 -18.85 -13.69 8.28
C LEU A 354 -19.39 -15.06 7.80
N ILE A 355 -20.57 -15.07 7.16
CA ILE A 355 -21.12 -16.28 6.53
C ILE A 355 -20.21 -16.78 5.41
N THR A 356 -19.69 -15.87 4.58
CA THR A 356 -18.75 -16.26 3.50
C THR A 356 -17.50 -16.96 4.04
N LEU A 357 -17.10 -16.68 5.29
CA LEU A 357 -15.98 -17.39 5.94
C LEU A 357 -16.31 -18.85 6.26
N THR A 358 -17.57 -19.16 6.59
CA THR A 358 -17.98 -20.50 7.02
C THR A 358 -18.16 -21.46 5.84
N ILE A 359 -18.24 -20.93 4.61
CA ILE A 359 -18.49 -21.74 3.40
C ILE A 359 -17.27 -21.64 2.46
N PRO A 360 -16.47 -22.70 2.33
CA PRO A 360 -15.34 -22.71 1.41
C PRO A 360 -15.77 -22.44 -0.04
N ASN A 361 -15.02 -21.59 -0.74
CA ASN A 361 -15.26 -21.22 -2.15
C ASN A 361 -16.63 -20.59 -2.43
N SER A 362 -17.24 -19.93 -1.44
CA SER A 362 -18.54 -19.28 -1.59
C SER A 362 -18.49 -18.19 -2.67
N PRO A 363 -19.45 -18.15 -3.61
CA PRO A 363 -19.61 -17.06 -4.57
C PRO A 363 -20.19 -15.78 -3.95
N ILE A 364 -20.68 -15.85 -2.71
CA ILE A 364 -21.39 -14.75 -2.02
C ILE A 364 -20.56 -13.47 -2.00
N ASP A 365 -19.24 -13.56 -1.79
CA ASP A 365 -18.37 -12.37 -1.69
C ASP A 365 -18.48 -11.43 -2.91
N SER A 366 -18.65 -11.99 -4.10
CA SER A 366 -18.85 -11.22 -5.35
C SER A 366 -20.23 -10.55 -5.44
N HIS A 367 -21.23 -11.11 -4.76
CA HIS A 367 -22.63 -10.68 -4.83
C HIS A 367 -23.09 -9.86 -3.61
N ILE A 368 -22.25 -9.71 -2.58
CA ILE A 368 -22.63 -8.97 -1.36
C ILE A 368 -23.12 -7.55 -1.67
N LYS A 369 -22.49 -6.86 -2.63
CA LYS A 369 -22.89 -5.49 -3.00
C LYS A 369 -24.27 -5.46 -3.64
N SER A 370 -24.56 -6.39 -4.53
CA SER A 370 -25.88 -6.52 -5.19
C SER A 370 -26.98 -6.81 -4.18
N LEU A 371 -26.72 -7.71 -3.21
CA LEU A 371 -27.64 -8.02 -2.13
C LEU A 371 -27.99 -6.80 -1.28
N ILE A 372 -26.98 -6.03 -0.86
CA ILE A 372 -27.17 -4.86 -0.01
C ILE A 372 -27.91 -3.74 -0.76
N ASN A 373 -27.68 -3.61 -2.06
CA ASN A 373 -28.32 -2.60 -2.91
C ASN A 373 -29.72 -3.03 -3.39
N LYS A 374 -30.21 -4.23 -3.01
CA LYS A 374 -31.47 -4.81 -3.46
C LYS A 374 -31.57 -4.92 -4.98
N GLU A 375 -30.45 -5.25 -5.65
CA GLU A 375 -30.45 -5.59 -7.06
C GLU A 375 -30.99 -7.02 -7.22
N ASP A 376 -32.25 -7.17 -7.60
CA ASP A 376 -33.03 -8.43 -7.57
C ASP A 376 -32.48 -9.55 -8.46
N LYS A 377 -31.55 -9.27 -9.37
CA LYS A 377 -31.04 -10.24 -10.35
C LYS A 377 -30.29 -11.42 -9.74
N ASP A 378 -29.57 -11.19 -8.65
CA ASP A 378 -28.70 -12.20 -8.03
C ASP A 378 -29.38 -12.90 -6.83
N LEU A 379 -30.49 -12.36 -6.34
CA LEU A 379 -31.15 -12.83 -5.12
C LEU A 379 -31.61 -14.30 -5.22
N PRO A 380 -32.26 -14.78 -6.29
CA PRO A 380 -32.67 -16.18 -6.41
C PRO A 380 -31.50 -17.15 -6.35
N TYR A 381 -30.40 -16.82 -7.05
CA TYR A 381 -29.19 -17.64 -7.07
C TYR A 381 -28.55 -17.75 -5.69
N ILE A 382 -28.54 -16.65 -4.94
CA ILE A 382 -27.94 -16.60 -3.59
C ILE A 382 -28.81 -17.36 -2.59
N LEU A 383 -30.15 -17.25 -2.69
CA LEU A 383 -31.08 -18.03 -1.85
C LEU A 383 -30.94 -19.53 -2.10
N GLU A 384 -30.85 -19.95 -3.36
CA GLU A 384 -30.60 -21.35 -3.72
C GLU A 384 -29.26 -21.86 -3.21
N PHE A 385 -28.21 -21.02 -3.32
CA PHE A 385 -26.89 -21.33 -2.75
C PHE A 385 -26.96 -21.47 -1.23
N PHE A 386 -27.66 -20.58 -0.52
CA PHE A 386 -27.85 -20.68 0.94
C PHE A 386 -28.60 -21.95 1.32
N ASP A 387 -29.67 -22.28 0.60
CA ASP A 387 -30.47 -23.48 0.88
C ASP A 387 -29.68 -24.78 0.67
N SER A 388 -28.77 -24.79 -0.29
CA SER A 388 -27.94 -25.96 -0.57
C SER A 388 -26.69 -26.10 0.30
N SER A 389 -26.12 -24.97 0.80
CA SER A 389 -24.80 -24.94 1.41
C SER A 389 -24.83 -24.85 2.95
N PHE A 390 -25.94 -24.41 3.55
CA PHE A 390 -26.02 -24.22 5.01
C PHE A 390 -26.52 -25.43 5.77
N SER A 391 -25.98 -25.60 7.00
CA SER A 391 -26.58 -26.47 7.99
C SER A 391 -28.02 -26.04 8.32
N ARG A 392 -28.83 -26.95 8.84
CA ARG A 392 -30.23 -26.67 9.23
C ARG A 392 -30.32 -25.50 10.23
N GLU A 393 -29.33 -25.37 11.13
CA GLU A 393 -29.30 -24.32 12.15
C GLU A 393 -28.95 -22.96 11.54
N SER A 394 -27.94 -22.89 10.68
CA SER A 394 -27.55 -21.68 9.97
C SER A 394 -28.68 -21.17 9.04
N ARG A 395 -29.41 -22.09 8.39
CA ARG A 395 -30.59 -21.70 7.57
C ARG A 395 -31.69 -21.05 8.41
N LYS A 396 -32.04 -21.60 9.58
CA LYS A 396 -33.04 -20.99 10.46
C LYS A 396 -32.67 -19.59 10.92
N LEU A 397 -31.38 -19.33 11.05
CA LEU A 397 -30.88 -18.02 11.48
C LEU A 397 -30.93 -16.98 10.35
N LEU A 398 -30.69 -17.39 9.10
CA LEU A 398 -30.39 -16.49 7.99
C LEU A 398 -31.54 -16.30 7.00
N MET A 399 -32.36 -17.33 6.76
CA MET A 399 -33.49 -17.26 5.82
C MET A 399 -34.53 -16.19 6.14
N PRO A 400 -34.71 -15.73 7.40
CA PRO A 400 -35.60 -14.62 7.71
C PRO A 400 -35.04 -13.23 7.37
N ILE A 401 -33.74 -13.06 7.11
CA ILE A 401 -33.10 -11.78 6.77
C ILE A 401 -33.34 -11.42 5.31
#